data_e8e20e6825d91e25dcf347bbd7734830
#
_entry.id   e8e20e6825d91e25dcf347bbd7734830
#
_cell.length_a   1.000
_cell.length_b   1.000
_cell.length_c   1.000
_cell.angle_alpha   90.00
_cell.angle_beta   90.00
_cell.angle_gamma   90.00
#
_symmetry.space_group_name_H-M   'P 1'
#
loop_
_entity.id
_entity.type
_entity.pdbx_description
1 polymer ?
#
loop_
_entity_poly.entity_id
_entity_poly.type
_entity_poly.pdbx_seq_one_letter_code
_entity_poly.pdbx_strand_id
1 'polypeptide(L)'
;SCNARMGELERMTQFKDKGKGNTERAGVGLFTYPILMAADILLYQTDLVPVGQDQKQHLELSRDLAERFNRDFGETFKVPEPFIPKAGASIKSLQDPSKKMSKSDENLNGSIFLLDDADTITKKIKRAVTDSGTEINFDPERPAIANLLTIYQLLTGKTAEECVAQFEGKGYGHFKGELAEATVEFLRPFQERVNNYTDQDLAAILKSGAEKARTIAAATLDNPKKLGPSRLQRSI
;
A
#
# COMPACT_ATOMS: atom_id res chain seq x y z
N SER A 1 -10.36 5.91 -20.73
CA SER A 1 -9.67 7.21 -20.98
C SER A 1 -10.60 8.28 -21.55
N CYS A 2 -11.52 7.95 -22.45
CA CYS A 2 -12.40 8.96 -23.09
C CYS A 2 -13.27 9.76 -22.11
N ASN A 3 -13.56 9.26 -20.92
CA ASN A 3 -14.35 9.95 -19.90
C ASN A 3 -13.51 10.77 -18.90
N ALA A 4 -12.18 10.69 -18.97
CA ALA A 4 -11.28 11.47 -18.12
C ALA A 4 -10.86 12.76 -18.81
N ARG A 5 -10.62 13.81 -18.05
CA ARG A 5 -10.19 15.13 -18.56
C ARG A 5 -8.71 15.35 -18.26
N MET A 6 -7.99 15.97 -19.19
CA MET A 6 -6.56 16.30 -19.05
C MET A 6 -6.28 17.05 -17.73
N GLY A 7 -7.06 18.09 -17.42
CA GLY A 7 -6.86 18.87 -16.22
C GLY A 7 -7.10 18.12 -14.90
N GLU A 8 -7.81 17.00 -14.91
CA GLU A 8 -7.96 16.13 -13.73
C GLU A 8 -6.64 15.39 -13.46
N LEU A 9 -5.98 14.90 -14.51
CA LEU A 9 -4.72 14.19 -14.43
C LEU A 9 -3.54 15.13 -14.12
N GLU A 10 -3.54 16.34 -14.70
CA GLU A 10 -2.50 17.36 -14.42
C GLU A 10 -2.52 17.81 -12.95
N ARG A 11 -3.67 17.75 -12.28
CA ARG A 11 -3.79 18.11 -10.86
C ARG A 11 -3.34 17.02 -9.90
N MET A 12 -3.07 15.78 -10.37
CA MET A 12 -2.64 14.68 -9.54
C MET A 12 -1.31 15.00 -8.83
N THR A 13 -1.29 14.92 -7.50
CA THR A 13 -0.12 15.22 -6.68
C THR A 13 1.07 14.37 -7.09
N GLN A 14 0.87 13.06 -7.29
CA GLN A 14 1.96 12.17 -7.68
C GLN A 14 2.51 12.47 -9.08
N PHE A 15 1.70 12.98 -10.00
CA PHE A 15 2.19 13.45 -11.31
C PHE A 15 3.12 14.66 -11.15
N LYS A 16 2.72 15.63 -10.32
CA LYS A 16 3.52 16.82 -10.02
C LYS A 16 4.83 16.47 -9.32
N ASP A 17 4.78 15.63 -8.29
CA ASP A 17 5.94 15.26 -7.46
C ASP A 17 6.96 14.45 -8.25
N LYS A 18 6.52 13.41 -8.95
CA LYS A 18 7.40 12.53 -9.73
C LYS A 18 7.88 13.15 -11.05
N GLY A 19 7.07 14.05 -11.63
CA GLY A 19 7.47 14.84 -12.79
C GLY A 19 8.55 15.88 -12.49
N LYS A 20 8.88 16.13 -11.19
CA LYS A 20 9.90 17.11 -10.75
C LYS A 20 9.79 18.47 -11.46
N GLY A 21 8.55 18.91 -11.73
CA GLY A 21 8.30 20.17 -12.43
C GLY A 21 8.62 20.17 -13.94
N ASN A 22 9.11 19.06 -14.49
CA ASN A 22 9.39 18.92 -15.92
C ASN A 22 8.43 17.90 -16.55
N THR A 23 7.30 18.40 -17.04
CA THR A 23 6.26 17.59 -17.69
C THR A 23 6.73 16.93 -18.97
N GLU A 24 7.72 17.52 -19.67
CA GLU A 24 8.25 16.97 -20.92
C GLU A 24 9.00 15.66 -20.74
N ARG A 25 9.55 15.41 -19.53
CA ARG A 25 10.25 14.17 -19.18
C ARG A 25 9.36 13.15 -18.47
N ALA A 26 8.15 13.53 -18.10
CA ALA A 26 7.21 12.63 -17.45
C ALA A 26 6.66 11.64 -18.49
N GLY A 27 6.87 10.36 -18.28
CA GLY A 27 6.33 9.32 -19.16
C GLY A 27 4.81 9.32 -19.18
N VAL A 28 4.21 9.00 -20.34
CA VAL A 28 2.75 8.90 -20.51
C VAL A 28 2.12 7.97 -19.48
N GLY A 29 2.78 6.88 -19.10
CA GLY A 29 2.32 5.98 -18.06
C GLY A 29 2.12 6.65 -16.70
N LEU A 30 2.99 7.59 -16.31
CA LEU A 30 2.85 8.36 -15.07
C LEU A 30 1.63 9.29 -15.12
N PHE A 31 1.29 9.78 -16.30
CA PHE A 31 0.12 10.64 -16.52
C PHE A 31 -1.19 9.84 -16.53
N THR A 32 -1.19 8.65 -17.11
CA THR A 32 -2.41 7.88 -17.37
C THR A 32 -2.71 6.78 -16.36
N TYR A 33 -1.75 6.37 -15.50
CA TYR A 33 -2.01 5.29 -14.54
C TYR A 33 -3.18 5.55 -13.56
N PRO A 34 -3.56 6.81 -13.18
CA PRO A 34 -4.74 7.01 -12.35
C PRO A 34 -6.03 6.56 -13.03
N ILE A 35 -6.10 6.67 -14.36
CA ILE A 35 -7.24 6.18 -15.15
C ILE A 35 -7.24 4.64 -15.17
N LEU A 36 -6.08 4.00 -15.28
CA LEU A 36 -5.97 2.56 -15.21
C LEU A 36 -6.42 2.04 -13.84
N MET A 37 -5.97 2.68 -12.76
CA MET A 37 -6.41 2.36 -11.41
C MET A 37 -7.93 2.51 -11.26
N ALA A 38 -8.52 3.58 -11.79
CA ALA A 38 -9.96 3.77 -11.78
C ALA A 38 -10.68 2.66 -12.56
N ALA A 39 -10.14 2.24 -13.71
CA ALA A 39 -10.70 1.15 -14.50
C ALA A 39 -10.65 -0.18 -13.72
N ASP A 40 -9.55 -0.48 -13.05
CA ASP A 40 -9.39 -1.69 -12.22
C ASP A 40 -10.39 -1.72 -11.06
N ILE A 41 -10.69 -0.59 -10.44
CA ILE A 41 -11.68 -0.48 -9.37
C ILE A 41 -13.11 -0.64 -9.91
N LEU A 42 -13.46 0.11 -10.94
CA LEU A 42 -14.83 0.17 -11.47
C LEU A 42 -15.23 -1.11 -12.21
N LEU A 43 -14.28 -1.80 -12.84
CA LEU A 43 -14.51 -3.04 -13.55
C LEU A 43 -15.12 -4.14 -12.66
N TYR A 44 -14.76 -4.14 -11.38
CA TYR A 44 -15.21 -5.13 -10.40
C TYR A 44 -16.38 -4.65 -9.52
N GLN A 45 -17.01 -3.52 -9.84
CA GLN A 45 -18.14 -2.96 -9.08
C GLN A 45 -17.82 -2.84 -7.58
N THR A 46 -16.63 -2.36 -7.27
CA THR A 46 -16.10 -2.31 -5.91
C THR A 46 -16.88 -1.31 -5.05
N ASP A 47 -17.30 -1.72 -3.85
CA ASP A 47 -17.99 -0.87 -2.89
C ASP A 47 -16.99 -0.07 -2.03
N LEU A 48 -15.97 -0.76 -1.47
CA LEU A 48 -14.97 -0.17 -0.57
C LEU A 48 -13.56 -0.49 -1.07
N VAL A 49 -12.71 0.53 -1.10
CA VAL A 49 -11.30 0.41 -1.50
C VAL A 49 -10.41 0.73 -0.32
N PRO A 50 -9.71 -0.26 0.26
CA PRO A 50 -8.72 -0.02 1.30
C PRO A 50 -7.51 0.71 0.70
N VAL A 51 -7.29 1.95 1.13
CA VAL A 51 -6.19 2.79 0.62
C VAL A 51 -5.52 3.56 1.74
N GLY A 52 -4.24 3.87 1.55
CA GLY A 52 -3.55 4.88 2.35
C GLY A 52 -4.00 6.29 1.99
N GLN A 53 -3.72 7.24 2.86
CA GLN A 53 -4.08 8.65 2.67
C GLN A 53 -3.52 9.24 1.36
N ASP A 54 -2.34 8.79 0.94
CA ASP A 54 -1.67 9.18 -0.30
C ASP A 54 -2.42 8.74 -1.58
N GLN A 55 -3.32 7.76 -1.48
CA GLN A 55 -4.12 7.25 -2.61
C GLN A 55 -5.54 7.82 -2.65
N LYS A 56 -5.91 8.65 -1.67
CA LYS A 56 -7.26 9.22 -1.59
C LYS A 56 -7.64 9.98 -2.87
N GLN A 57 -6.73 10.79 -3.40
CA GLN A 57 -6.97 11.58 -4.62
C GLN A 57 -7.25 10.70 -5.86
N HIS A 58 -6.58 9.54 -5.98
CA HIS A 58 -6.85 8.61 -7.07
C HIS A 58 -8.24 7.98 -6.95
N LEU A 59 -8.68 7.72 -5.73
CA LEU A 59 -10.01 7.17 -5.52
C LEU A 59 -11.10 8.23 -5.77
N GLU A 60 -10.86 9.49 -5.41
CA GLU A 60 -11.75 10.60 -5.76
C GLU A 60 -11.90 10.71 -7.30
N LEU A 61 -10.81 10.61 -8.06
CA LEU A 61 -10.90 10.54 -9.51
C LEU A 61 -11.74 9.35 -10.00
N SER A 62 -11.59 8.19 -9.36
CA SER A 62 -12.39 7.01 -9.72
C SER A 62 -13.89 7.23 -9.49
N ARG A 63 -14.24 7.91 -8.41
CA ARG A 63 -15.62 8.32 -8.07
C ARG A 63 -16.18 9.29 -9.11
N ASP A 64 -15.42 10.36 -9.41
CA ASP A 64 -15.81 11.36 -10.40
C ASP A 64 -16.08 10.74 -11.77
N LEU A 65 -15.23 9.78 -12.16
CA LEU A 65 -15.39 9.05 -13.43
C LEU A 65 -16.64 8.16 -13.42
N ALA A 66 -16.93 7.47 -12.31
CA ALA A 66 -18.12 6.63 -12.17
C ALA A 66 -19.39 7.47 -12.19
N GLU A 67 -19.46 8.54 -11.43
CA GLU A 67 -20.60 9.45 -11.36
C GLU A 67 -20.88 10.12 -12.72
N ARG A 68 -19.83 10.59 -13.39
CA ARG A 68 -19.92 11.19 -14.74
C ARG A 68 -20.46 10.18 -15.74
N PHE A 69 -19.93 8.98 -15.73
CA PHE A 69 -20.37 7.92 -16.64
C PHE A 69 -21.83 7.55 -16.37
N ASN A 70 -22.20 7.36 -15.12
CA ASN A 70 -23.57 7.02 -14.73
C ASN A 70 -24.56 8.12 -15.13
N ARG A 71 -24.21 9.39 -14.96
CA ARG A 71 -25.03 10.53 -15.38
C ARG A 71 -25.23 10.55 -16.89
N ASP A 72 -24.17 10.33 -17.67
CA ASP A 72 -24.18 10.53 -19.11
C ASP A 72 -24.74 9.30 -19.87
N PHE A 73 -24.58 8.09 -19.30
CA PHE A 73 -24.93 6.83 -19.95
C PHE A 73 -25.92 5.95 -19.18
N GLY A 74 -26.33 6.35 -17.98
CA GLY A 74 -27.17 5.57 -17.07
C GLY A 74 -26.37 4.76 -16.07
N GLU A 75 -27.03 4.33 -14.99
CA GLU A 75 -26.39 3.60 -13.89
C GLU A 75 -25.67 2.34 -14.39
N THR A 76 -24.34 2.38 -14.34
CA THR A 76 -23.46 1.35 -14.83
C THR A 76 -22.45 0.91 -13.78
N PHE A 77 -21.83 1.86 -13.12
CA PHE A 77 -20.77 1.63 -12.13
C PHE A 77 -21.26 1.95 -10.73
N LYS A 78 -20.88 1.12 -9.77
CA LYS A 78 -20.92 1.51 -8.35
C LYS A 78 -19.90 2.62 -8.12
N VAL A 79 -20.28 3.62 -7.34
CA VAL A 79 -19.37 4.69 -6.91
C VAL A 79 -18.60 4.17 -5.69
N PRO A 80 -17.28 3.93 -5.79
CA PRO A 80 -16.52 3.32 -4.71
C PRO A 80 -16.30 4.29 -3.55
N GLU A 81 -16.23 3.76 -2.31
CA GLU A 81 -15.91 4.56 -1.13
C GLU A 81 -14.50 4.24 -0.61
N PRO A 82 -13.74 5.23 -0.11
CA PRO A 82 -12.44 4.99 0.50
C PRO A 82 -12.61 4.34 1.88
N PHE A 83 -11.88 3.26 2.11
CA PHE A 83 -11.67 2.72 3.43
C PHE A 83 -10.25 3.05 3.88
N ILE A 84 -10.14 4.11 4.71
CA ILE A 84 -8.85 4.53 5.29
C ILE A 84 -8.85 4.08 6.75
N PRO A 85 -8.04 3.08 7.14
CA PRO A 85 -7.95 2.62 8.52
C PRO A 85 -7.54 3.76 9.45
N LYS A 86 -8.21 3.90 10.60
CA LYS A 86 -7.89 4.93 11.61
C LYS A 86 -6.51 4.75 12.24
N ALA A 87 -5.98 3.54 12.26
CA ALA A 87 -4.66 3.18 12.75
C ALA A 87 -3.83 2.57 11.60
N GLY A 88 -3.29 3.40 10.77
CA GLY A 88 -2.19 3.02 9.89
C GLY A 88 -0.92 3.54 10.52
N ALA A 89 -0.26 2.76 11.38
CA ALA A 89 1.08 3.11 11.82
C ALA A 89 1.95 3.27 10.56
N SER A 90 2.36 4.50 10.27
CA SER A 90 3.33 4.75 9.21
C SER A 90 4.69 4.27 9.70
N ILE A 91 4.99 2.99 9.49
CA ILE A 91 6.29 2.43 9.82
C ILE A 91 7.38 3.18 9.06
N LYS A 92 8.39 3.62 9.79
CA LYS A 92 9.50 4.40 9.26
C LYS A 92 10.68 3.50 8.92
N SER A 93 11.57 4.00 8.04
CA SER A 93 12.81 3.33 7.69
C SER A 93 13.65 3.07 8.95
N LEU A 94 14.28 1.91 9.02
CA LEU A 94 15.19 1.54 10.12
C LEU A 94 16.47 2.39 10.11
N GLN A 95 16.81 3.00 8.97
CA GLN A 95 18.03 3.81 8.80
C GLN A 95 17.75 5.31 8.79
N ASP A 96 16.52 5.72 8.50
CA ASP A 96 16.10 7.13 8.47
C ASP A 96 14.65 7.24 8.98
N PRO A 97 14.45 7.48 10.28
CA PRO A 97 13.12 7.56 10.89
C PRO A 97 12.26 8.73 10.39
N SER A 98 12.83 9.66 9.64
CA SER A 98 12.05 10.74 9.00
C SER A 98 11.30 10.26 7.76
N LYS A 99 11.76 9.17 7.13
CA LYS A 99 11.19 8.59 5.92
C LYS A 99 10.30 7.38 6.22
N LYS A 100 9.27 7.18 5.40
CA LYS A 100 8.48 5.95 5.43
C LYS A 100 9.34 4.76 4.99
N MET A 101 9.21 3.60 5.64
CA MET A 101 9.82 2.35 5.16
C MET A 101 9.33 2.06 3.74
N SER A 102 10.24 1.83 2.82
CA SER A 102 9.93 1.63 1.40
C SER A 102 10.79 0.54 0.79
N LYS A 103 10.15 -0.36 0.01
CA LYS A 103 10.86 -1.40 -0.76
C LYS A 103 11.75 -0.83 -1.88
N SER A 104 11.51 0.42 -2.28
CA SER A 104 12.26 1.12 -3.33
C SER A 104 13.32 2.08 -2.76
N ASP A 105 13.63 1.99 -1.46
CA ASP A 105 14.73 2.73 -0.86
C ASP A 105 16.06 2.21 -1.40
N GLU A 106 16.98 3.10 -1.75
CA GLU A 106 18.34 2.74 -2.19
C GLU A 106 19.10 2.00 -1.09
N ASN A 107 18.84 2.34 0.18
CA ASN A 107 19.39 1.63 1.33
C ASN A 107 18.47 0.48 1.79
N LEU A 108 18.74 -0.71 1.28
CA LEU A 108 17.97 -1.92 1.61
C LEU A 108 17.98 -2.28 3.11
N ASN A 109 18.91 -1.74 3.92
CA ASN A 109 18.90 -1.91 5.36
C ASN A 109 17.81 -1.09 6.07
N GLY A 110 17.21 -0.14 5.38
CA GLY A 110 16.09 0.66 5.89
C GLY A 110 14.77 -0.10 5.96
N SER A 111 14.67 -1.26 5.32
CA SER A 111 13.43 -2.02 5.18
C SER A 111 13.61 -3.50 5.51
N ILE A 112 12.61 -4.10 6.16
CA ILE A 112 12.50 -5.55 6.34
C ILE A 112 11.60 -6.08 5.23
N PHE A 113 12.11 -7.05 4.47
CA PHE A 113 11.34 -7.73 3.43
C PHE A 113 10.72 -9.01 3.99
N LEU A 114 9.56 -9.39 3.47
CA LEU A 114 8.84 -10.57 3.94
C LEU A 114 9.63 -11.89 3.78
N LEU A 115 10.57 -11.93 2.84
CA LEU A 115 11.41 -13.10 2.55
C LEU A 115 12.87 -12.93 3.02
N ASP A 116 13.17 -11.90 3.81
CA ASP A 116 14.48 -11.81 4.47
C ASP A 116 14.66 -13.02 5.41
N ASP A 117 15.82 -13.63 5.38
CA ASP A 117 16.16 -14.70 6.33
C ASP A 117 16.36 -14.14 7.77
N ALA A 118 16.36 -15.04 8.75
CA ALA A 118 16.48 -14.68 10.16
C ALA A 118 17.75 -13.88 10.48
N ASP A 119 18.87 -14.22 9.84
CA ASP A 119 20.14 -13.52 10.03
C ASP A 119 20.11 -12.12 9.45
N THR A 120 19.52 -11.95 8.27
CA THR A 120 19.34 -10.66 7.61
C THR A 120 18.42 -9.75 8.42
N ILE A 121 17.28 -10.26 8.90
CA ILE A 121 16.37 -9.53 9.78
C ILE A 121 17.10 -9.06 11.03
N THR A 122 17.80 -9.98 11.71
CA THR A 122 18.54 -9.69 12.92
C THR A 122 19.61 -8.62 12.70
N LYS A 123 20.37 -8.70 11.60
CA LYS A 123 21.38 -7.72 11.24
C LYS A 123 20.77 -6.34 10.98
N LYS A 124 19.68 -6.27 10.23
CA LYS A 124 18.98 -5.00 9.92
C LYS A 124 18.46 -4.33 11.20
N ILE A 125 17.81 -5.08 12.10
CA ILE A 125 17.27 -4.54 13.35
C ILE A 125 18.41 -4.10 14.29
N LYS A 126 19.45 -4.89 14.45
CA LYS A 126 20.61 -4.51 15.27
C LYS A 126 21.27 -3.21 14.78
N ARG A 127 21.32 -3.02 13.45
CA ARG A 127 21.87 -1.81 12.80
C ARG A 127 20.90 -0.64 12.67
N ALA A 128 19.63 -0.83 13.04
CA ALA A 128 18.65 0.25 13.00
C ALA A 128 19.14 1.45 13.79
N VAL A 129 18.92 2.64 13.26
CA VAL A 129 19.31 3.89 13.93
C VAL A 129 18.54 4.03 15.23
N THR A 130 19.23 4.47 16.27
CA THR A 130 18.67 4.89 17.56
C THR A 130 19.38 6.15 18.02
N ASP A 131 18.79 6.88 18.95
CA ASP A 131 19.44 8.03 19.59
C ASP A 131 20.49 7.58 20.62
N SER A 132 21.09 8.55 21.30
CA SER A 132 22.08 8.34 22.36
C SER A 132 21.47 8.11 23.75
N GLY A 133 20.14 8.03 23.86
CA GLY A 133 19.45 7.77 25.11
C GLY A 133 19.49 6.30 25.53
N THR A 134 18.83 6.01 26.65
CA THR A 134 18.73 4.63 27.16
C THR A 134 17.29 4.18 27.37
N GLU A 135 16.35 5.12 27.45
CA GLU A 135 14.94 4.83 27.69
C GLU A 135 14.24 4.34 26.43
N ILE A 136 13.34 3.39 26.61
CA ILE A 136 12.55 2.78 25.53
C ILE A 136 11.09 3.15 25.78
N ASN A 137 10.61 4.17 25.05
CA ASN A 137 9.26 4.70 25.17
C ASN A 137 8.76 5.26 23.83
N PHE A 138 7.49 5.67 23.78
CA PHE A 138 6.84 6.28 22.60
C PHE A 138 6.98 7.81 22.55
N ASP A 139 8.11 8.34 22.98
CA ASP A 139 8.37 9.78 22.93
C ASP A 139 8.43 10.28 21.48
N PRO A 140 7.58 11.24 21.08
CA PRO A 140 7.59 11.82 19.73
C PRO A 140 8.91 12.52 19.36
N GLU A 141 9.63 13.03 20.35
CA GLU A 141 10.95 13.66 20.15
C GLU A 141 12.05 12.64 19.87
N ARG A 142 11.74 11.36 20.01
CA ARG A 142 12.66 10.24 19.79
C ARG A 142 12.12 9.25 18.74
N PRO A 143 11.92 9.74 17.50
CA PRO A 143 11.17 8.98 16.46
C PRO A 143 11.80 7.64 16.09
N ALA A 144 13.12 7.48 16.24
CA ALA A 144 13.82 6.25 15.94
C ALA A 144 13.38 5.11 16.87
N ILE A 145 13.45 5.35 18.19
CA ILE A 145 13.07 4.32 19.17
C ILE A 145 11.55 4.10 19.20
N ALA A 146 10.76 5.18 19.07
CA ALA A 146 9.31 5.10 18.98
C ALA A 146 8.85 4.25 17.79
N ASN A 147 9.53 4.36 16.62
CA ASN A 147 9.26 3.53 15.45
C ASN A 147 9.55 2.04 15.71
N LEU A 148 10.70 1.71 16.30
CA LEU A 148 11.04 0.32 16.61
C LEU A 148 10.06 -0.27 17.63
N LEU A 149 9.66 0.51 18.63
CA LEU A 149 8.69 0.08 19.64
C LEU A 149 7.29 -0.09 19.03
N THR A 150 6.91 0.75 18.06
CA THR A 150 5.67 0.59 17.29
C THR A 150 5.67 -0.72 16.50
N ILE A 151 6.79 -1.07 15.87
CA ILE A 151 6.93 -2.35 15.17
C ILE A 151 6.75 -3.50 16.17
N TYR A 152 7.42 -3.45 17.32
CA TYR A 152 7.30 -4.48 18.35
C TYR A 152 5.86 -4.64 18.85
N GLN A 153 5.18 -3.53 19.11
CA GLN A 153 3.77 -3.50 19.52
C GLN A 153 2.86 -4.19 18.49
N LEU A 154 3.02 -3.84 17.23
CA LEU A 154 2.22 -4.41 16.13
C LEU A 154 2.45 -5.92 15.95
N LEU A 155 3.69 -6.38 16.11
CA LEU A 155 4.04 -7.80 15.96
C LEU A 155 3.54 -8.65 17.13
N THR A 156 3.55 -8.09 18.36
CA THR A 156 3.21 -8.84 19.58
C THR A 156 1.77 -8.68 20.01
N GLY A 157 1.05 -7.65 19.49
CA GLY A 157 -0.31 -7.32 19.90
C GLY A 157 -0.43 -6.74 21.32
N LYS A 158 0.71 -6.39 21.94
CA LYS A 158 0.74 -5.78 23.30
C LYS A 158 0.26 -4.34 23.26
N THR A 159 -0.19 -3.83 24.42
CA THR A 159 -0.48 -2.40 24.57
C THR A 159 0.82 -1.58 24.64
N ALA A 160 0.71 -0.27 24.46
CA ALA A 160 1.87 0.62 24.56
C ALA A 160 2.51 0.56 25.95
N GLU A 161 1.67 0.50 27.00
CA GLU A 161 2.10 0.44 28.40
C GLU A 161 2.84 -0.87 28.68
N GLU A 162 2.33 -2.00 28.19
CA GLU A 162 2.99 -3.31 28.34
C GLU A 162 4.35 -3.34 27.63
N CYS A 163 4.45 -2.73 26.45
CA CYS A 163 5.72 -2.63 25.73
C CYS A 163 6.76 -1.81 26.50
N VAL A 164 6.37 -0.65 27.03
CA VAL A 164 7.27 0.21 27.81
C VAL A 164 7.72 -0.50 29.08
N ALA A 165 6.78 -1.08 29.86
CA ALA A 165 7.08 -1.80 31.09
C ALA A 165 8.01 -2.99 30.87
N GLN A 166 7.88 -3.71 29.76
CA GLN A 166 8.75 -4.86 29.43
C GLN A 166 10.22 -4.44 29.28
N PHE A 167 10.46 -3.25 28.77
CA PHE A 167 11.81 -2.76 28.46
C PHE A 167 12.34 -1.73 29.45
N GLU A 168 11.61 -1.44 30.51
CA GLU A 168 12.05 -0.56 31.60
C GLU A 168 13.39 -1.03 32.17
N GLY A 169 14.36 -0.13 32.23
CA GLY A 169 15.72 -0.43 32.71
C GLY A 169 16.58 -1.31 31.81
N LYS A 170 16.08 -1.71 30.62
CA LYS A 170 16.85 -2.49 29.65
C LYS A 170 17.47 -1.58 28.58
N GLY A 171 18.65 -1.96 28.09
CA GLY A 171 19.33 -1.19 27.04
C GLY A 171 18.83 -1.55 25.63
N TYR A 172 19.15 -0.69 24.66
CA TYR A 172 18.77 -0.88 23.24
C TYR A 172 19.22 -2.19 22.63
N GLY A 173 20.37 -2.73 23.06
CA GLY A 173 20.85 -4.01 22.57
C GLY A 173 19.91 -5.16 22.90
N HIS A 174 19.39 -5.18 24.14
CA HIS A 174 18.41 -6.18 24.57
C HIS A 174 17.07 -6.01 23.82
N PHE A 175 16.56 -4.77 23.76
CA PHE A 175 15.32 -4.47 23.03
C PHE A 175 15.39 -4.87 21.54
N LYS A 176 16.49 -4.50 20.84
CA LYS A 176 16.67 -4.88 19.44
C LYS A 176 16.79 -6.39 19.24
N GLY A 177 17.33 -7.09 20.24
CA GLY A 177 17.35 -8.57 20.24
C GLY A 177 15.95 -9.14 20.27
N GLU A 178 15.12 -8.75 21.25
CA GLU A 178 13.73 -9.21 21.36
C GLU A 178 12.88 -8.77 20.16
N LEU A 179 13.09 -7.57 19.62
CA LEU A 179 12.40 -7.12 18.39
C LEU A 179 12.77 -7.99 17.19
N ALA A 180 14.04 -8.37 17.06
CA ALA A 180 14.49 -9.25 15.98
C ALA A 180 13.85 -10.64 16.09
N GLU A 181 13.84 -11.22 17.29
CA GLU A 181 13.16 -12.50 17.55
C GLU A 181 11.67 -12.42 17.23
N ALA A 182 10.96 -11.42 17.74
CA ALA A 182 9.55 -11.23 17.46
C ALA A 182 9.27 -11.09 15.96
N THR A 183 10.14 -10.40 15.21
CA THR A 183 10.02 -10.23 13.77
C THR A 183 10.21 -11.56 13.03
N VAL A 184 11.23 -12.32 13.40
CA VAL A 184 11.51 -13.64 12.81
C VAL A 184 10.35 -14.61 13.08
N GLU A 185 9.88 -14.68 14.32
CA GLU A 185 8.76 -15.56 14.69
C GLU A 185 7.47 -15.19 13.95
N PHE A 186 7.20 -13.90 13.77
CA PHE A 186 6.03 -13.43 13.03
C PHE A 186 6.10 -13.80 11.54
N LEU A 187 7.28 -13.71 10.93
CA LEU A 187 7.46 -13.97 9.50
C LEU A 187 7.61 -15.46 9.18
N ARG A 188 8.07 -16.29 10.12
CA ARG A 188 8.31 -17.72 9.90
C ARG A 188 7.10 -18.46 9.31
N PRO A 189 5.89 -18.40 9.88
CA PRO A 189 4.74 -19.12 9.32
C PRO A 189 4.35 -18.65 7.92
N PHE A 190 4.61 -17.39 7.61
CA PHE A 190 4.40 -16.85 6.27
C PHE A 190 5.42 -17.43 5.29
N GLN A 191 6.71 -17.42 5.64
CA GLN A 191 7.80 -17.93 4.81
C GLN A 191 7.66 -19.43 4.56
N GLU A 192 7.30 -20.21 5.58
CA GLU A 192 7.02 -21.63 5.45
C GLU A 192 5.90 -21.90 4.45
N ARG A 193 4.79 -21.13 4.53
CA ARG A 193 3.70 -21.26 3.55
C ARG A 193 4.13 -20.89 2.13
N VAL A 194 4.92 -19.82 1.96
CA VAL A 194 5.44 -19.43 0.65
C VAL A 194 6.29 -20.56 0.04
N ASN A 195 7.19 -21.15 0.85
CA ASN A 195 8.09 -22.21 0.41
C ASN A 195 7.38 -23.54 0.07
N ASN A 196 6.14 -23.72 0.55
CA ASN A 196 5.35 -24.91 0.25
C ASN A 196 4.62 -24.85 -1.10
N TYR A 197 4.56 -23.68 -1.74
CA TYR A 197 3.93 -23.57 -3.05
C TYR A 197 4.88 -23.98 -4.17
N THR A 198 4.43 -24.90 -5.02
CA THR A 198 5.11 -25.26 -6.26
C THR A 198 4.67 -24.33 -7.41
N ASP A 199 5.44 -24.30 -8.50
CA ASP A 199 5.06 -23.57 -9.72
C ASP A 199 3.71 -24.06 -10.28
N GLN A 200 3.38 -25.34 -10.10
CA GLN A 200 2.10 -25.90 -10.51
C GLN A 200 0.95 -25.37 -9.66
N ASP A 201 1.14 -25.26 -8.33
CA ASP A 201 0.16 -24.66 -7.43
C ASP A 201 -0.09 -23.19 -7.78
N LEU A 202 0.99 -22.44 -8.03
CA LEU A 202 0.90 -21.03 -8.43
C LEU A 202 0.14 -20.88 -9.76
N ALA A 203 0.44 -21.72 -10.75
CA ALA A 203 -0.27 -21.70 -12.03
C ALA A 203 -1.76 -22.03 -11.88
N ALA A 204 -2.09 -23.00 -11.02
CA ALA A 204 -3.48 -23.37 -10.74
C ALA A 204 -4.24 -22.22 -10.02
N ILE A 205 -3.62 -21.60 -9.03
CA ILE A 205 -4.20 -20.45 -8.30
C ILE A 205 -4.43 -19.28 -9.25
N LEU A 206 -3.44 -18.92 -10.07
CA LEU A 206 -3.56 -17.83 -11.04
C LEU A 206 -4.66 -18.10 -12.07
N LYS A 207 -4.76 -19.33 -12.58
CA LYS A 207 -5.81 -19.73 -13.52
C LYS A 207 -7.19 -19.59 -12.89
N SER A 208 -7.40 -20.18 -11.72
CA SER A 208 -8.69 -20.10 -11.00
C SER A 208 -9.05 -18.66 -10.65
N GLY A 209 -8.07 -17.86 -10.19
CA GLY A 209 -8.25 -16.45 -9.90
C GLY A 209 -8.66 -15.64 -11.15
N ALA A 210 -7.99 -15.88 -12.28
CA ALA A 210 -8.30 -15.23 -13.55
C ALA A 210 -9.71 -15.58 -14.06
N GLU A 211 -10.15 -16.82 -13.89
CA GLU A 211 -11.52 -17.25 -14.25
C GLU A 211 -12.58 -16.53 -13.42
N LYS A 212 -12.39 -16.44 -12.10
CA LYS A 212 -13.29 -15.70 -11.20
C LYS A 212 -13.34 -14.21 -11.56
N ALA A 213 -12.17 -13.59 -11.73
CA ALA A 213 -12.05 -12.18 -12.09
C ALA A 213 -12.72 -11.89 -13.44
N ARG A 214 -12.50 -12.74 -14.44
CA ARG A 214 -13.12 -12.61 -15.78
C ARG A 214 -14.65 -12.66 -15.73
N THR A 215 -15.21 -13.53 -14.91
CA THR A 215 -16.67 -13.66 -14.76
C THR A 215 -17.28 -12.35 -14.26
N ILE A 216 -16.70 -11.73 -13.25
CA ILE A 216 -17.17 -10.45 -12.70
C ILE A 216 -16.95 -9.31 -13.72
N ALA A 217 -15.76 -9.24 -14.30
CA ALA A 217 -15.39 -8.22 -15.26
C ALA A 217 -16.27 -8.24 -16.53
N ALA A 218 -16.57 -9.43 -17.06
CA ALA A 218 -17.42 -9.59 -18.23
C ALA A 218 -18.83 -9.02 -18.00
N ALA A 219 -19.42 -9.29 -16.83
CA ALA A 219 -20.74 -8.76 -16.48
C ALA A 219 -20.76 -7.22 -16.49
N THR A 220 -19.70 -6.59 -15.98
CA THR A 220 -19.55 -5.13 -15.99
C THR A 220 -19.33 -4.60 -17.41
N LEU A 221 -18.47 -5.24 -18.22
CA LEU A 221 -18.15 -4.80 -19.59
C LEU A 221 -19.34 -4.97 -20.55
N ASP A 222 -20.21 -5.94 -20.34
CA ASP A 222 -21.37 -6.17 -21.20
C ASP A 222 -22.49 -5.14 -20.97
N ASN A 223 -22.50 -4.51 -19.80
CA ASN A 223 -23.50 -3.49 -19.47
C ASN A 223 -23.37 -2.22 -20.34
N PRO A 224 -22.19 -1.56 -20.47
CA PRO A 224 -21.99 -0.44 -21.38
C PRO A 224 -22.21 -0.78 -22.86
N LYS A 225 -21.89 -1.98 -23.30
CA LYS A 225 -22.13 -2.42 -24.69
C LYS A 225 -23.61 -2.42 -25.05
N LYS A 226 -24.50 -2.63 -24.09
CA LYS A 226 -25.96 -2.55 -24.27
C LYS A 226 -26.49 -1.13 -24.51
N LEU A 227 -25.69 -0.10 -24.18
CA LEU A 227 -26.08 1.30 -24.38
C LEU A 227 -26.00 1.75 -25.85
N GLY A 228 -25.41 0.95 -26.73
CA GLY A 228 -25.32 1.16 -28.18
C GLY A 228 -24.28 2.21 -28.60
N PRO A 229 -23.78 2.15 -29.87
CA PRO A 229 -22.76 3.05 -30.37
C PRO A 229 -23.14 4.52 -30.39
N SER A 230 -24.43 4.83 -30.54
CA SER A 230 -24.94 6.21 -30.69
C SER A 230 -24.82 7.06 -29.42
N ARG A 231 -24.74 6.44 -28.23
CA ARG A 231 -24.53 7.18 -26.98
C ARG A 231 -23.06 7.39 -26.63
N LEU A 232 -22.17 6.45 -27.02
CA LEU A 232 -20.73 6.56 -26.82
C LEU A 232 -20.05 7.58 -27.75
N GLN A 233 -20.63 7.83 -28.94
CA GLN A 233 -20.10 8.79 -29.92
C GLN A 233 -20.39 10.26 -29.61
N ARG A 234 -21.31 10.56 -28.71
CA ARG A 234 -21.66 11.96 -28.34
C ARG A 234 -20.71 12.59 -27.30
N SER A 235 -19.70 11.86 -26.82
CA SER A 235 -18.78 12.30 -25.77
C SER A 235 -17.33 12.45 -26.27
N ILE A 236 -17.07 12.35 -27.57
CA ILE A 236 -15.85 12.68 -28.27
C ILE A 236 -16.14 13.98 -29.06
#